data_40a1ef04f54d6a4acc2ca0ad806c6762
#
_entry.id   40a1ef04f54d6a4acc2ca0ad806c6762
#
_cell.length_a   1.000
_cell.length_b   1.000
_cell.length_c   1.000
_cell.angle_alpha   90.00
_cell.angle_beta   90.00
_cell.angle_gamma   90.00
#
_symmetry.space_group_name_H-M   'P 1'
#
loop_
_entity.id
_entity.type
_entity.pdbx_description
1 polymer ?
#
loop_
_entity_poly.entity_id
_entity_poly.type
_entity_poly.pdbx_seq_one_letter_code
_entity_poly.pdbx_strand_id
1 'polypeptide(L)'
;MNSLVAAGKAKSDVGNPTPASPVPGAPFADLHLHSLFSDGTFTPEELAGRGSAAGLAAMSLTDHDTVEGCGRMAQACQVLGIEFIVGTELTAEFEDKEVHLLGYFFDPHNPTLLAEIKKFQAVRRSRVHEMVARLNKINIPLRAETVFALANGRSPGRPHVARALVQEGLCTGMDEAFERFLKKGRRAWVPKCKISALDAIALIHQAGGLAVIAHPGLNHCDEIIPSLSGQGLDGIECFHTKHSAKMSKHYLNVAARLNLLVTGGSDCHGYSKGKPLIGGVKLPGIYWQKLKAAHLNREGRCAAVMGASS
;
A
#
# COMPACT_ATOMS: atom_id res chain seq x y z
N MET A 1 -47.08 -51.22 -11.99
CA MET A 1 -47.12 -50.48 -10.71
C MET A 1 -45.67 -50.33 -10.27
N ASN A 2 -45.02 -49.26 -10.66
CA ASN A 2 -43.66 -48.93 -10.23
C ASN A 2 -43.65 -47.48 -9.74
N SER A 3 -43.49 -47.31 -8.42
CA SER A 3 -43.35 -46.01 -7.80
C SER A 3 -41.86 -45.62 -7.83
N LEU A 4 -41.55 -44.55 -8.55
CA LEU A 4 -40.24 -43.88 -8.51
C LEU A 4 -40.19 -42.94 -7.30
N VAL A 5 -39.30 -43.26 -6.35
CA VAL A 5 -38.93 -42.40 -5.22
C VAL A 5 -37.92 -41.37 -5.72
N ALA A 6 -38.30 -40.10 -5.70
CA ALA A 6 -37.38 -38.98 -6.02
C ALA A 6 -36.46 -38.70 -4.82
N ALA A 7 -35.15 -38.89 -5.01
CA ALA A 7 -34.13 -38.50 -4.05
C ALA A 7 -33.92 -36.99 -4.13
N GLY A 8 -34.36 -36.26 -3.09
CA GLY A 8 -34.07 -34.86 -2.89
C GLY A 8 -32.59 -34.63 -2.53
N LYS A 9 -31.84 -33.93 -3.38
CA LYS A 9 -30.50 -33.42 -3.06
C LYS A 9 -30.64 -32.28 -2.08
N ALA A 10 -30.25 -32.51 -0.84
CA ALA A 10 -30.06 -31.45 0.15
C ALA A 10 -28.91 -30.54 -0.32
N LYS A 11 -29.21 -29.28 -0.60
CA LYS A 11 -28.21 -28.24 -0.77
C LYS A 11 -27.64 -27.94 0.62
N SER A 12 -26.36 -28.28 0.83
CA SER A 12 -25.60 -27.80 1.98
C SER A 12 -25.42 -26.30 1.87
N ASP A 13 -26.14 -25.56 2.69
CA ASP A 13 -25.96 -24.11 2.89
C ASP A 13 -24.63 -23.93 3.64
N VAL A 14 -23.56 -23.67 2.90
CA VAL A 14 -22.28 -23.27 3.49
C VAL A 14 -22.47 -21.83 3.92
N GLY A 15 -22.82 -21.65 5.19
CA GLY A 15 -23.00 -20.35 5.81
C GLY A 15 -21.78 -19.47 5.57
N ASN A 16 -22.03 -18.33 4.91
CA ASN A 16 -21.06 -17.26 4.68
C ASN A 16 -20.45 -16.84 6.03
N PRO A 17 -19.14 -16.86 6.26
CA PRO A 17 -18.58 -16.45 7.53
C PRO A 17 -18.85 -14.95 7.74
N THR A 18 -19.75 -14.65 8.65
CA THR A 18 -19.92 -13.30 9.17
C THR A 18 -18.58 -12.82 9.71
N PRO A 19 -18.10 -11.58 9.39
CA PRO A 19 -16.88 -11.07 9.97
C PRO A 19 -17.00 -11.12 11.50
N ALA A 20 -16.12 -11.89 12.13
CA ALA A 20 -16.11 -12.04 13.57
C ALA A 20 -15.99 -10.65 14.22
N SER A 21 -16.91 -10.31 15.11
CA SER A 21 -16.79 -9.12 15.94
C SER A 21 -15.45 -9.18 16.69
N PRO A 22 -14.71 -8.06 16.78
CA PRO A 22 -13.40 -8.08 17.46
C PRO A 22 -13.56 -8.55 18.89
N VAL A 23 -12.85 -9.62 19.23
CA VAL A 23 -12.78 -10.14 20.60
C VAL A 23 -12.14 -9.05 21.46
N PRO A 24 -12.73 -8.63 22.59
CA PRO A 24 -12.12 -7.66 23.49
C PRO A 24 -10.73 -8.12 23.90
N GLY A 25 -9.70 -7.26 23.68
CA GLY A 25 -8.31 -7.58 23.95
C GLY A 25 -7.55 -8.28 22.80
N ALA A 26 -8.19 -8.54 21.65
CA ALA A 26 -7.48 -9.05 20.48
C ALA A 26 -6.47 -8.00 19.94
N PRO A 27 -5.25 -8.42 19.54
CA PRO A 27 -4.26 -7.50 19.00
C PRO A 27 -4.71 -6.91 17.65
N PHE A 28 -4.31 -5.67 17.39
CA PHE A 28 -4.60 -4.97 16.14
C PHE A 28 -3.30 -4.60 15.41
N ALA A 29 -3.41 -4.45 14.08
CA ALA A 29 -2.32 -3.97 13.23
C ALA A 29 -2.75 -2.76 12.40
N ASP A 30 -1.76 -1.98 11.94
CA ASP A 30 -1.86 -0.99 10.87
C ASP A 30 -0.76 -1.29 9.85
N LEU A 31 -1.16 -1.82 8.68
CA LEU A 31 -0.22 -2.34 7.69
C LEU A 31 -0.03 -1.40 6.49
N HIS A 32 -0.48 -0.13 6.58
CA HIS A 32 -0.33 0.82 5.49
C HIS A 32 0.02 2.21 6.04
N LEU A 33 1.31 2.52 6.07
CA LEU A 33 1.85 3.73 6.68
C LEU A 33 2.93 4.34 5.79
N HIS A 34 2.97 5.67 5.73
CA HIS A 34 3.96 6.44 4.98
C HIS A 34 4.77 7.35 5.89
N SER A 35 6.09 7.32 5.71
CA SER A 35 7.03 8.16 6.44
C SER A 35 7.61 9.28 5.57
N LEU A 36 8.53 10.05 6.14
CA LEU A 36 9.31 11.06 5.42
C LEU A 36 10.23 10.47 4.33
N PHE A 37 10.32 9.15 4.22
CA PHE A 37 11.05 8.48 3.14
C PHE A 37 10.27 8.46 1.82
N SER A 38 8.95 8.69 1.86
CA SER A 38 8.13 8.97 0.69
C SER A 38 7.42 10.32 0.85
N ASP A 39 6.13 10.36 1.05
CA ASP A 39 5.34 11.60 1.11
C ASP A 39 4.60 11.82 2.43
N GLY A 40 4.91 11.00 3.44
CA GLY A 40 4.54 11.25 4.83
C GLY A 40 5.31 12.41 5.45
N THR A 41 4.96 12.76 6.69
CA THR A 41 5.61 13.84 7.45
C THR A 41 6.25 13.35 8.74
N PHE A 42 6.04 12.12 9.14
CA PHE A 42 6.62 11.52 10.32
C PHE A 42 7.88 10.72 10.00
N THR A 43 8.82 10.70 10.94
CA THR A 43 9.91 9.73 10.93
C THR A 43 9.36 8.31 11.24
N PRO A 44 10.10 7.24 10.90
CA PRO A 44 9.72 5.89 11.32
C PRO A 44 9.55 5.76 12.85
N GLU A 45 10.39 6.44 13.63
CA GLU A 45 10.35 6.41 15.10
C GLU A 45 9.08 7.10 15.64
N GLU A 46 8.70 8.24 15.05
CA GLU A 46 7.45 8.93 15.40
C GLU A 46 6.22 8.07 15.05
N LEU A 47 6.25 7.36 13.90
CA LEU A 47 5.20 6.43 13.52
C LEU A 47 5.10 5.27 14.52
N ALA A 48 6.23 4.64 14.87
CA ALA A 48 6.27 3.55 15.84
C ALA A 48 5.74 4.00 17.21
N GLY A 49 6.17 5.17 17.71
CA GLY A 49 5.69 5.74 18.97
C GLY A 49 4.18 6.01 18.98
N ARG A 50 3.64 6.54 17.87
CA ARG A 50 2.20 6.78 17.70
C ARG A 50 1.42 5.47 17.60
N GLY A 51 1.96 4.46 16.91
CA GLY A 51 1.37 3.12 16.82
C GLY A 51 1.29 2.45 18.19
N SER A 52 2.37 2.55 18.99
CA SER A 52 2.39 2.09 20.39
C SER A 52 1.29 2.79 21.21
N ALA A 53 1.20 4.12 21.13
CA ALA A 53 0.17 4.87 21.83
C ALA A 53 -1.26 4.53 21.37
N ALA A 54 -1.44 4.07 20.12
CA ALA A 54 -2.70 3.58 19.59
C ALA A 54 -3.01 2.12 19.96
N GLY A 55 -2.08 1.43 20.65
CA GLY A 55 -2.21 0.03 21.04
C GLY A 55 -2.06 -0.97 19.89
N LEU A 56 -1.28 -0.62 18.86
CA LEU A 56 -1.01 -1.53 17.75
C LEU A 56 0.02 -2.57 18.16
N ALA A 57 -0.24 -3.84 17.83
CA ALA A 57 0.65 -4.97 18.06
C ALA A 57 1.54 -5.29 16.85
N ALA A 58 1.14 -4.88 15.65
CA ALA A 58 1.93 -5.01 14.44
C ALA A 58 1.77 -3.79 13.54
N MET A 59 2.83 -3.44 12.80
CA MET A 59 2.87 -2.31 11.88
C MET A 59 3.69 -2.65 10.64
N SER A 60 3.31 -2.07 9.50
CA SER A 60 4.13 -2.08 8.29
C SER A 60 4.39 -0.66 7.81
N LEU A 61 5.62 -0.38 7.39
CA LEU A 61 5.97 0.83 6.67
C LEU A 61 5.94 0.52 5.18
N THR A 62 5.07 1.20 4.45
CA THR A 62 4.78 0.95 3.03
C THR A 62 5.05 2.19 2.17
N ASP A 63 6.17 2.85 2.40
CA ASP A 63 6.57 4.03 1.66
C ASP A 63 6.55 3.81 0.14
N HIS A 64 6.09 4.83 -0.59
CA HIS A 64 5.99 4.77 -2.05
C HIS A 64 7.34 4.58 -2.75
N ASP A 65 7.50 3.46 -3.48
CA ASP A 65 8.65 3.13 -4.31
C ASP A 65 10.00 3.29 -3.57
N THR A 66 10.02 2.90 -2.28
CA THR A 66 11.24 2.87 -1.45
C THR A 66 11.11 1.89 -0.30
N VAL A 67 12.25 1.40 0.20
CA VAL A 67 12.36 0.53 1.38
C VAL A 67 13.33 1.11 2.43
N GLU A 68 13.84 2.32 2.17
CA GLU A 68 14.92 2.91 2.97
C GLU A 68 14.54 3.18 4.43
N GLY A 69 13.24 3.37 4.71
CA GLY A 69 12.71 3.56 6.06
C GLY A 69 12.59 2.28 6.89
N CYS A 70 12.60 1.10 6.25
CA CYS A 70 12.30 -0.18 6.89
C CYS A 70 13.23 -0.51 8.06
N GLY A 71 14.54 -0.30 7.90
CA GLY A 71 15.51 -0.59 8.95
C GLY A 71 15.30 0.25 10.22
N ARG A 72 15.04 1.55 10.06
CA ARG A 72 14.72 2.45 11.19
C ARG A 72 13.40 2.08 11.85
N MET A 73 12.38 1.76 11.03
CA MET A 73 11.07 1.35 11.55
C MET A 73 11.17 0.04 12.33
N ALA A 74 11.94 -0.93 11.82
CA ALA A 74 12.18 -2.21 12.51
C ALA A 74 12.80 -2.02 13.89
N GLN A 75 13.84 -1.18 13.99
CA GLN A 75 14.49 -0.86 15.27
C GLN A 75 13.53 -0.17 16.24
N ALA A 76 12.77 0.82 15.77
CA ALA A 76 11.81 1.53 16.60
C ALA A 76 10.67 0.61 17.10
N CYS A 77 10.14 -0.24 16.25
CA CYS A 77 9.13 -1.23 16.62
C CYS A 77 9.66 -2.26 17.63
N GLN A 78 10.90 -2.73 17.43
CA GLN A 78 11.54 -3.66 18.36
C GLN A 78 11.64 -3.09 19.77
N VAL A 79 12.06 -1.83 19.92
CA VAL A 79 12.15 -1.14 21.22
C VAL A 79 10.79 -1.04 21.91
N LEU A 80 9.72 -0.90 21.12
CA LEU A 80 8.35 -0.72 21.62
C LEU A 80 7.56 -2.05 21.76
N GLY A 81 8.17 -3.19 21.42
CA GLY A 81 7.50 -4.50 21.46
C GLY A 81 6.41 -4.67 20.39
N ILE A 82 6.52 -3.93 19.27
CA ILE A 82 5.60 -4.01 18.15
C ILE A 82 6.20 -4.93 17.07
N GLU A 83 5.43 -5.85 16.50
CA GLU A 83 5.85 -6.64 15.36
C GLU A 83 5.96 -5.75 14.12
N PHE A 84 7.17 -5.68 13.54
CA PHE A 84 7.37 -4.95 12.28
C PHE A 84 7.28 -5.91 11.08
N ILE A 85 6.48 -5.53 10.11
CA ILE A 85 6.33 -6.21 8.81
C ILE A 85 6.95 -5.33 7.75
N VAL A 86 8.01 -5.83 7.09
CA VAL A 86 8.64 -5.13 5.96
C VAL A 86 7.60 -4.89 4.88
N GLY A 87 7.50 -3.65 4.39
CA GLY A 87 6.54 -3.26 3.37
C GLY A 87 7.06 -2.20 2.40
N THR A 88 6.38 -2.06 1.28
CA THR A 88 6.50 -0.98 0.29
C THR A 88 5.19 -0.84 -0.46
N GLU A 89 4.90 0.35 -0.99
CA GLU A 89 3.78 0.56 -1.90
C GLU A 89 4.30 0.93 -3.30
N LEU A 90 4.10 0.04 -4.28
CA LEU A 90 4.50 0.25 -5.66
C LEU A 90 3.36 0.85 -6.48
N THR A 91 3.64 1.92 -7.23
CA THR A 91 2.68 2.49 -8.19
C THR A 91 2.75 1.71 -9.49
N ALA A 92 1.66 1.05 -9.85
CA ALA A 92 1.55 0.19 -11.03
C ALA A 92 0.38 0.58 -11.94
N GLU A 93 0.27 -0.09 -13.08
CA GLU A 93 -0.82 0.07 -14.04
C GLU A 93 -1.31 -1.29 -14.53
N PHE A 94 -2.63 -1.43 -14.64
CA PHE A 94 -3.28 -2.57 -15.25
C PHE A 94 -4.46 -2.07 -16.10
N GLU A 95 -4.49 -2.43 -17.40
CA GLU A 95 -5.54 -2.00 -18.34
C GLU A 95 -5.81 -0.49 -18.29
N ASP A 96 -4.75 0.32 -18.42
CA ASP A 96 -4.77 1.80 -18.36
C ASP A 96 -5.25 2.41 -17.02
N LYS A 97 -5.50 1.57 -16.00
CA LYS A 97 -5.86 2.01 -14.66
C LYS A 97 -4.65 2.05 -13.74
N GLU A 98 -4.51 3.14 -13.02
CA GLU A 98 -3.51 3.23 -11.96
C GLU A 98 -3.96 2.39 -10.77
N VAL A 99 -3.11 1.48 -10.33
CA VAL A 99 -3.28 0.66 -9.14
C VAL A 99 -2.07 0.80 -8.24
N HIS A 100 -2.26 0.64 -6.95
CA HIS A 100 -1.15 0.54 -6.02
C HIS A 100 -1.09 -0.88 -5.48
N LEU A 101 0.13 -1.40 -5.38
CA LEU A 101 0.40 -2.73 -4.84
C LEU A 101 1.26 -2.62 -3.60
N LEU A 102 0.76 -3.13 -2.49
CA LEU A 102 1.51 -3.29 -1.25
C LEU A 102 2.31 -4.60 -1.34
N GLY A 103 3.62 -4.49 -1.17
CA GLY A 103 4.47 -5.64 -0.95
C GLY A 103 4.66 -5.86 0.55
N TYR A 104 4.59 -7.10 1.01
CA TYR A 104 4.83 -7.46 2.40
C TYR A 104 5.80 -8.63 2.53
N PHE A 105 6.57 -8.68 3.63
CA PHE A 105 7.47 -9.79 3.99
C PHE A 105 8.58 -10.10 2.97
N PHE A 106 8.87 -9.20 2.06
CA PHE A 106 9.97 -9.38 1.11
C PHE A 106 11.33 -9.07 1.75
N ASP A 107 12.40 -9.55 1.13
CA ASP A 107 13.76 -9.15 1.48
C ASP A 107 14.04 -7.71 1.03
N PRO A 108 14.18 -6.73 1.93
CA PRO A 108 14.44 -5.34 1.59
C PRO A 108 15.83 -5.11 0.98
N HIS A 109 16.70 -6.12 0.99
CA HIS A 109 18.04 -6.09 0.40
C HIS A 109 18.10 -6.82 -0.94
N ASN A 110 17.00 -7.36 -1.45
CA ASN A 110 16.95 -8.04 -2.73
C ASN A 110 17.48 -7.14 -3.85
N PRO A 111 18.54 -7.54 -4.58
CA PRO A 111 19.22 -6.67 -5.54
C PRO A 111 18.33 -6.29 -6.73
N THR A 112 17.46 -7.20 -7.18
CA THR A 112 16.52 -6.94 -8.29
C THR A 112 15.49 -5.91 -7.88
N LEU A 113 14.89 -6.06 -6.70
CA LEU A 113 13.93 -5.08 -6.14
C LEU A 113 14.58 -3.69 -6.00
N LEU A 114 15.77 -3.62 -5.42
CA LEU A 114 16.48 -2.36 -5.23
C LEU A 114 16.88 -1.69 -6.55
N ALA A 115 17.22 -2.47 -7.58
CA ALA A 115 17.51 -1.93 -8.92
C ALA A 115 16.26 -1.29 -9.55
N GLU A 116 15.09 -1.94 -9.45
CA GLU A 116 13.83 -1.39 -9.97
C GLU A 116 13.36 -0.18 -9.17
N ILE A 117 13.47 -0.20 -7.85
CA ILE A 117 13.16 0.96 -6.98
C ILE A 117 14.01 2.18 -7.40
N LYS A 118 15.31 2.00 -7.68
CA LYS A 118 16.18 3.10 -8.17
C LYS A 118 15.67 3.68 -9.51
N LYS A 119 15.19 2.85 -10.42
CA LYS A 119 14.58 3.32 -11.68
C LYS A 119 13.31 4.14 -11.41
N PHE A 120 12.42 3.66 -10.53
CA PHE A 120 11.22 4.40 -10.15
C PHE A 120 11.54 5.76 -9.52
N GLN A 121 12.53 5.80 -8.63
CA GLN A 121 12.98 7.05 -8.01
C GLN A 121 13.56 8.03 -9.04
N ALA A 122 14.35 7.56 -10.02
CA ALA A 122 14.87 8.40 -11.10
C ALA A 122 13.74 8.99 -11.95
N VAL A 123 12.75 8.19 -12.30
CA VAL A 123 11.55 8.65 -13.03
C VAL A 123 10.74 9.67 -12.22
N ARG A 124 10.57 9.46 -10.91
CA ARG A 124 9.91 10.42 -10.02
C ARG A 124 10.66 11.77 -10.00
N ARG A 125 11.99 11.75 -9.94
CA ARG A 125 12.81 12.98 -9.99
C ARG A 125 12.64 13.72 -11.30
N SER A 126 12.75 13.02 -12.45
CA SER A 126 12.51 13.60 -13.78
C SER A 126 11.12 14.24 -13.89
N ARG A 127 10.09 13.56 -13.37
CA ARG A 127 8.72 14.05 -13.34
C ARG A 127 8.55 15.33 -12.51
N VAL A 128 9.27 15.45 -11.38
CA VAL A 128 9.26 16.70 -10.57
C VAL A 128 9.88 17.84 -11.37
N HIS A 129 11.02 17.62 -12.04
CA HIS A 129 11.61 18.65 -12.90
C HIS A 129 10.64 19.13 -13.98
N GLU A 130 9.91 18.21 -14.61
CA GLU A 130 8.92 18.56 -15.63
C GLU A 130 7.74 19.36 -15.05
N MET A 131 7.21 18.96 -13.88
CA MET A 131 6.15 19.72 -13.19
C MET A 131 6.61 21.13 -12.86
N VAL A 132 7.81 21.30 -12.34
CA VAL A 132 8.41 22.60 -12.02
C VAL A 132 8.60 23.42 -13.30
N ALA A 133 9.11 22.83 -14.38
CA ALA A 133 9.26 23.53 -15.65
C ALA A 133 7.90 24.02 -16.22
N ARG A 134 6.84 23.23 -16.08
CA ARG A 134 5.48 23.62 -16.47
C ARG A 134 4.92 24.75 -15.61
N LEU A 135 5.18 24.75 -14.30
CA LEU A 135 4.81 25.84 -13.38
C LEU A 135 5.52 27.14 -13.78
N ASN A 136 6.83 27.09 -14.03
CA ASN A 136 7.61 28.25 -14.43
C ASN A 136 7.13 28.85 -15.76
N LYS A 137 6.70 28.02 -16.73
CA LYS A 137 6.11 28.48 -18.01
C LYS A 137 4.81 29.26 -17.84
N ILE A 138 4.13 29.13 -16.73
CA ILE A 138 2.90 29.88 -16.41
C ILE A 138 3.11 30.92 -15.31
N ASN A 139 4.37 31.39 -15.16
CA ASN A 139 4.77 32.41 -14.21
C ASN A 139 4.53 32.05 -12.73
N ILE A 140 4.62 30.77 -12.39
CA ILE A 140 4.64 30.27 -11.00
C ILE A 140 6.07 29.86 -10.68
N PRO A 141 6.89 30.75 -10.07
CA PRO A 141 8.33 30.55 -9.91
C PRO A 141 8.59 29.55 -8.78
N LEU A 142 8.74 28.30 -9.11
CA LEU A 142 9.13 27.24 -8.17
C LEU A 142 10.49 26.66 -8.56
N ARG A 143 11.32 26.37 -7.57
CA ARG A 143 12.62 25.71 -7.77
C ARG A 143 12.49 24.21 -7.48
N ALA A 144 13.12 23.38 -8.30
CA ALA A 144 13.12 21.92 -8.09
C ALA A 144 13.86 21.53 -6.80
N GLU A 145 14.89 22.27 -6.43
CA GLU A 145 15.65 22.07 -5.19
C GLU A 145 14.78 22.20 -3.94
N THR A 146 13.85 23.17 -3.89
CA THR A 146 12.87 23.28 -2.80
C THR A 146 12.02 22.01 -2.68
N VAL A 147 11.57 21.46 -3.81
CA VAL A 147 10.78 20.22 -3.82
C VAL A 147 11.62 19.03 -3.33
N PHE A 148 12.87 18.91 -3.79
CA PHE A 148 13.74 17.81 -3.39
C PHE A 148 14.19 17.89 -1.94
N ALA A 149 14.37 19.09 -1.39
CA ALA A 149 14.66 19.28 0.02
C ALA A 149 13.52 18.76 0.91
N LEU A 150 12.25 19.02 0.51
CA LEU A 150 11.07 18.52 1.21
C LEU A 150 10.88 16.99 1.09
N ALA A 151 11.37 16.40 0.00
CA ALA A 151 11.30 14.95 -0.23
C ALA A 151 12.50 14.21 0.37
N ASN A 152 13.41 14.89 1.09
CA ASN A 152 14.69 14.31 1.52
C ASN A 152 15.45 13.59 0.38
N GLY A 153 15.20 13.98 -0.88
CA GLY A 153 15.86 13.45 -2.07
C GLY A 153 15.45 12.04 -2.50
N ARG A 154 14.53 11.37 -1.83
CA ARG A 154 14.31 9.91 -2.01
C ARG A 154 13.18 9.54 -2.96
N SER A 155 11.91 9.68 -2.57
CA SER A 155 10.77 9.38 -3.44
C SER A 155 9.87 10.60 -3.66
N PRO A 156 10.33 11.61 -4.44
CA PRO A 156 9.59 12.85 -4.65
C PRO A 156 8.31 12.60 -5.48
N GLY A 157 7.28 13.40 -5.18
CA GLY A 157 5.99 13.29 -5.87
C GLY A 157 5.18 14.57 -5.86
N ARG A 158 3.96 14.52 -6.41
CA ARG A 158 3.03 15.65 -6.43
C ARG A 158 2.78 16.29 -5.05
N PRO A 159 2.68 15.51 -3.94
CA PRO A 159 2.52 16.11 -2.62
C PRO A 159 3.69 17.02 -2.22
N HIS A 160 4.92 16.68 -2.60
CA HIS A 160 6.08 17.51 -2.34
C HIS A 160 6.07 18.80 -3.16
N VAL A 161 5.65 18.73 -4.44
CA VAL A 161 5.46 19.94 -5.27
C VAL A 161 4.37 20.83 -4.66
N ALA A 162 3.26 20.26 -4.19
CA ALA A 162 2.21 21.01 -3.52
C ALA A 162 2.70 21.66 -2.23
N ARG A 163 3.44 20.92 -1.38
CA ARG A 163 4.06 21.50 -0.15
C ARG A 163 5.03 22.63 -0.48
N ALA A 164 5.84 22.47 -1.52
CA ALA A 164 6.76 23.51 -1.97
C ALA A 164 6.03 24.77 -2.43
N LEU A 165 4.93 24.63 -3.18
CA LEU A 165 4.08 25.77 -3.58
C LEU A 165 3.48 26.50 -2.37
N VAL A 166 3.08 25.78 -1.33
CA VAL A 166 2.57 26.39 -0.09
C VAL A 166 3.70 27.07 0.69
N GLN A 167 4.85 26.42 0.84
CA GLN A 167 6.00 26.97 1.56
C GLN A 167 6.52 28.26 0.92
N GLU A 168 6.54 28.35 -0.41
CA GLU A 168 6.96 29.53 -1.16
C GLU A 168 5.84 30.60 -1.27
N GLY A 169 4.70 30.40 -0.60
CA GLY A 169 3.58 31.34 -0.61
C GLY A 169 2.86 31.44 -1.98
N LEU A 170 3.08 30.50 -2.89
CA LEU A 170 2.47 30.45 -4.23
C LEU A 170 1.05 29.84 -4.21
N CYS A 171 0.70 29.16 -3.11
CA CYS A 171 -0.63 28.63 -2.79
C CYS A 171 -0.89 28.79 -1.29
N THR A 172 -2.16 28.95 -0.93
CA THR A 172 -2.61 29.07 0.46
C THR A 172 -2.70 27.71 1.19
N GLY A 173 -2.77 26.62 0.42
CA GLY A 173 -2.86 25.27 0.95
C GLY A 173 -2.70 24.18 -0.10
N MET A 174 -2.62 22.94 0.37
CA MET A 174 -2.44 21.76 -0.46
C MET A 174 -3.57 21.60 -1.49
N ASP A 175 -4.81 21.78 -1.06
CA ASP A 175 -5.98 21.63 -1.95
C ASP A 175 -5.93 22.62 -3.10
N GLU A 176 -5.57 23.88 -2.84
CA GLU A 176 -5.39 24.87 -3.89
C GLU A 176 -4.31 24.47 -4.88
N ALA A 177 -3.15 23.99 -4.39
CA ALA A 177 -2.05 23.56 -5.24
C ALA A 177 -2.47 22.40 -6.18
N PHE A 178 -3.24 21.44 -5.66
CA PHE A 178 -3.76 20.35 -6.45
C PHE A 178 -4.83 20.82 -7.46
N GLU A 179 -5.80 21.60 -7.03
CA GLU A 179 -6.90 22.05 -7.89
C GLU A 179 -6.44 22.96 -9.03
N ARG A 180 -5.51 23.85 -8.76
CA ARG A 180 -5.02 24.79 -9.77
C ARG A 180 -3.99 24.19 -10.72
N PHE A 181 -3.11 23.31 -10.23
CA PHE A 181 -1.89 22.95 -10.96
C PHE A 181 -1.64 21.46 -11.14
N LEU A 182 -1.92 20.60 -10.15
CA LEU A 182 -1.32 19.26 -10.06
C LEU A 182 -2.28 18.09 -10.30
N LYS A 183 -3.61 18.29 -10.29
CA LYS A 183 -4.59 17.27 -10.66
C LYS A 183 -4.50 16.92 -12.15
N LYS A 184 -4.98 15.73 -12.52
CA LYS A 184 -5.07 15.29 -13.92
C LYS A 184 -5.76 16.35 -14.77
N GLY A 185 -5.16 16.70 -15.90
CA GLY A 185 -5.66 17.74 -16.82
C GLY A 185 -5.27 19.18 -16.43
N ARG A 186 -4.62 19.42 -15.28
CA ARG A 186 -4.12 20.75 -14.92
C ARG A 186 -2.77 21.05 -15.58
N ARG A 187 -2.41 22.35 -15.65
CA ARG A 187 -1.26 22.85 -16.44
C ARG A 187 0.09 22.26 -16.03
N ALA A 188 0.30 21.98 -14.76
CA ALA A 188 1.54 21.35 -14.27
C ALA A 188 1.41 19.84 -14.05
N TRP A 189 0.27 19.23 -14.38
CA TRP A 189 0.12 17.80 -14.27
C TRP A 189 1.02 17.08 -15.29
N VAL A 190 1.79 16.10 -14.77
CA VAL A 190 2.63 15.19 -15.56
C VAL A 190 2.20 13.77 -15.25
N PRO A 191 1.99 12.89 -16.24
CA PRO A 191 1.62 11.50 -16.00
C PRO A 191 2.70 10.80 -15.18
N LYS A 192 2.32 9.77 -14.41
CA LYS A 192 3.26 8.87 -13.78
C LYS A 192 3.77 7.88 -14.83
N CYS A 193 5.05 7.57 -14.83
CA CYS A 193 5.53 6.33 -15.42
C CYS A 193 5.24 5.22 -14.41
N LYS A 194 4.71 4.12 -14.87
CA LYS A 194 4.23 3.02 -14.03
C LYS A 194 4.82 1.71 -14.54
N ILE A 195 5.10 0.81 -13.63
CA ILE A 195 5.34 -0.59 -13.95
C ILE A 195 4.00 -1.27 -14.24
N SER A 196 3.96 -2.32 -15.05
CA SER A 196 2.74 -3.12 -15.14
C SER A 196 2.43 -3.77 -13.77
N ALA A 197 1.15 -3.96 -13.46
CA ALA A 197 0.79 -4.62 -12.19
C ALA A 197 1.35 -6.04 -12.11
N LEU A 198 1.46 -6.74 -13.24
CA LEU A 198 2.02 -8.08 -13.30
C LEU A 198 3.52 -8.09 -13.00
N ASP A 199 4.26 -7.14 -13.57
CA ASP A 199 5.69 -7.01 -13.28
C ASP A 199 5.92 -6.61 -11.81
N ALA A 200 5.06 -5.77 -11.24
CA ALA A 200 5.14 -5.39 -9.84
C ALA A 200 4.84 -6.58 -8.90
N ILE A 201 3.83 -7.40 -9.21
CA ILE A 201 3.54 -8.65 -8.49
C ILE A 201 4.75 -9.60 -8.60
N ALA A 202 5.27 -9.80 -9.81
CA ALA A 202 6.44 -10.66 -10.03
C ALA A 202 7.67 -10.17 -9.27
N LEU A 203 7.91 -8.85 -9.24
CA LEU A 203 9.02 -8.22 -8.52
C LEU A 203 8.94 -8.46 -7.01
N ILE A 204 7.73 -8.28 -6.42
CA ILE A 204 7.49 -8.56 -5.01
C ILE A 204 7.72 -10.05 -4.71
N HIS A 205 7.24 -10.94 -5.58
CA HIS A 205 7.42 -12.38 -5.43
C HIS A 205 8.88 -12.82 -5.54
N GLN A 206 9.64 -12.24 -6.49
CA GLN A 206 11.08 -12.52 -6.65
C GLN A 206 11.89 -12.07 -5.43
N ALA A 207 11.40 -11.07 -4.71
CA ALA A 207 11.98 -10.66 -3.44
C ALA A 207 11.48 -11.49 -2.23
N GLY A 208 10.69 -12.56 -2.44
CA GLY A 208 10.16 -13.45 -1.42
C GLY A 208 8.85 -12.98 -0.76
N GLY A 209 8.30 -11.86 -1.23
CA GLY A 209 7.14 -11.21 -0.61
C GLY A 209 5.77 -11.69 -1.08
N LEU A 210 4.74 -11.04 -0.54
CA LEU A 210 3.34 -11.18 -0.90
C LEU A 210 2.83 -9.86 -1.49
N ALA A 211 2.10 -9.93 -2.61
CA ALA A 211 1.56 -8.78 -3.31
C ALA A 211 0.07 -8.59 -3.01
N VAL A 212 -0.31 -7.40 -2.56
CA VAL A 212 -1.67 -7.04 -2.13
C VAL A 212 -2.12 -5.78 -2.85
N ILE A 213 -3.34 -5.76 -3.41
CA ILE A 213 -3.88 -4.53 -3.99
C ILE A 213 -4.31 -3.57 -2.89
N ALA A 214 -3.80 -2.33 -2.96
CA ALA A 214 -4.06 -1.27 -2.00
C ALA A 214 -5.40 -0.57 -2.28
N HIS A 215 -6.11 -0.18 -1.23
CA HIS A 215 -7.31 0.69 -1.23
C HIS A 215 -8.16 0.65 -2.52
N PRO A 216 -8.64 -0.54 -2.97
CA PRO A 216 -9.31 -0.68 -4.27
C PRO A 216 -10.55 0.20 -4.43
N GLY A 217 -11.22 0.55 -3.34
CA GLY A 217 -12.36 1.44 -3.35
C GLY A 217 -12.05 2.90 -3.72
N LEU A 218 -10.80 3.34 -3.58
CA LEU A 218 -10.36 4.67 -4.01
C LEU A 218 -10.06 4.71 -5.50
N ASN A 219 -9.57 3.61 -6.03
CA ASN A 219 -9.11 3.51 -7.42
C ASN A 219 -10.23 3.03 -8.35
N HIS A 220 -11.40 2.65 -7.81
CA HIS A 220 -12.53 2.10 -8.57
C HIS A 220 -12.08 0.99 -9.52
N CYS A 221 -11.36 0.01 -8.98
CA CYS A 221 -10.69 -1.03 -9.76
C CYS A 221 -11.24 -2.44 -9.49
N ASP A 222 -12.46 -2.56 -9.01
CA ASP A 222 -13.10 -3.84 -8.64
C ASP A 222 -13.08 -4.87 -9.78
N GLU A 223 -13.26 -4.42 -11.02
CA GLU A 223 -13.34 -5.29 -12.22
C GLU A 223 -12.02 -5.94 -12.57
N ILE A 224 -10.88 -5.37 -12.18
CA ILE A 224 -9.56 -5.96 -12.48
C ILE A 224 -9.07 -6.94 -11.41
N ILE A 225 -9.65 -6.92 -10.20
CA ILE A 225 -9.22 -7.80 -9.10
C ILE A 225 -9.28 -9.29 -9.47
N PRO A 226 -10.34 -9.80 -10.11
CA PRO A 226 -10.38 -11.20 -10.52
C PRO A 226 -9.26 -11.58 -11.51
N SER A 227 -8.95 -10.69 -12.46
CA SER A 227 -7.86 -10.91 -13.42
C SER A 227 -6.50 -10.94 -12.72
N LEU A 228 -6.22 -9.98 -11.84
CA LEU A 228 -4.98 -9.94 -11.05
C LEU A 228 -4.85 -11.14 -10.10
N SER A 229 -5.95 -11.59 -9.50
CA SER A 229 -5.97 -12.80 -8.66
C SER A 229 -5.55 -14.04 -9.46
N GLY A 230 -6.04 -14.21 -10.70
CA GLY A 230 -5.62 -15.28 -11.60
C GLY A 230 -4.15 -15.18 -12.05
N GLN A 231 -3.50 -14.05 -11.83
CA GLN A 231 -2.12 -13.75 -12.24
C GLN A 231 -1.17 -13.55 -11.05
N GLY A 232 -1.56 -14.03 -9.88
CA GLY A 232 -0.67 -14.13 -8.72
C GLY A 232 -0.83 -13.06 -7.65
N LEU A 233 -1.87 -12.20 -7.71
CA LEU A 233 -2.18 -11.31 -6.59
C LEU A 233 -2.51 -12.16 -5.35
N ASP A 234 -1.83 -11.91 -4.22
CA ASP A 234 -1.97 -12.70 -3.00
C ASP A 234 -3.09 -12.18 -2.09
N GLY A 235 -3.39 -10.89 -2.13
CA GLY A 235 -4.34 -10.31 -1.18
C GLY A 235 -4.98 -9.00 -1.63
N ILE A 236 -5.87 -8.50 -0.78
CA ILE A 236 -6.64 -7.28 -0.99
C ILE A 236 -6.74 -6.48 0.32
N GLU A 237 -6.51 -5.17 0.26
CA GLU A 237 -6.74 -4.28 1.37
C GLU A 237 -8.23 -3.99 1.54
N CYS A 238 -8.85 -4.70 2.50
CA CYS A 238 -10.27 -4.59 2.78
C CYS A 238 -10.61 -3.45 3.75
N PHE A 239 -9.72 -3.21 4.71
CA PHE A 239 -9.92 -2.20 5.75
C PHE A 239 -9.02 -0.98 5.47
N HIS A 240 -9.64 0.16 5.20
CA HIS A 240 -8.93 1.40 4.93
C HIS A 240 -9.72 2.60 5.48
N THR A 241 -9.06 3.69 5.86
CA THR A 241 -9.72 4.88 6.44
C THR A 241 -10.77 5.51 5.52
N LYS A 242 -10.65 5.31 4.22
CA LYS A 242 -11.61 5.79 3.21
C LYS A 242 -12.62 4.73 2.78
N HIS A 243 -12.54 3.50 3.28
CA HIS A 243 -13.56 2.48 3.05
C HIS A 243 -14.67 2.61 4.09
N SER A 244 -15.91 2.75 3.64
CA SER A 244 -17.07 2.60 4.50
C SER A 244 -17.21 1.15 4.96
N ALA A 245 -18.00 0.91 6.01
CA ALA A 245 -18.29 -0.46 6.46
C ALA A 245 -18.90 -1.34 5.34
N LYS A 246 -19.71 -0.74 4.45
CA LYS A 246 -20.26 -1.42 3.26
C LYS A 246 -19.14 -1.81 2.27
N MET A 247 -18.18 -0.95 2.02
CA MET A 247 -17.04 -1.23 1.14
C MET A 247 -16.13 -2.31 1.75
N SER A 248 -15.80 -2.20 3.04
CA SER A 248 -15.00 -3.24 3.71
C SER A 248 -15.68 -4.60 3.65
N LYS A 249 -17.00 -4.67 3.90
CA LYS A 249 -17.77 -5.92 3.73
C LYS A 249 -17.76 -6.44 2.29
N HIS A 250 -17.88 -5.55 1.31
CA HIS A 250 -17.77 -5.91 -0.11
C HIS A 250 -16.42 -6.56 -0.42
N TYR A 251 -15.30 -5.92 -0.02
CA TYR A 251 -13.95 -6.46 -0.28
C TYR A 251 -13.64 -7.73 0.50
N LEU A 252 -14.17 -7.90 1.71
CA LEU A 252 -14.11 -9.19 2.42
C LEU A 252 -14.80 -10.31 1.65
N ASN A 253 -15.96 -10.04 1.04
CA ASN A 253 -16.66 -11.02 0.19
C ASN A 253 -15.87 -11.31 -1.11
N VAL A 254 -15.25 -10.29 -1.71
CA VAL A 254 -14.36 -10.49 -2.89
C VAL A 254 -13.16 -11.34 -2.51
N ALA A 255 -12.50 -11.04 -1.39
CA ALA A 255 -11.36 -11.81 -0.88
C ALA A 255 -11.73 -13.27 -0.62
N ALA A 256 -12.86 -13.52 0.03
CA ALA A 256 -13.34 -14.89 0.30
C ALA A 256 -13.64 -15.65 -1.00
N ARG A 257 -14.28 -15.01 -1.97
CA ARG A 257 -14.63 -15.65 -3.27
C ARG A 257 -13.40 -15.99 -4.10
N LEU A 258 -12.37 -15.13 -4.07
CA LEU A 258 -11.14 -15.29 -4.86
C LEU A 258 -10.00 -15.95 -4.08
N ASN A 259 -10.26 -16.39 -2.85
CA ASN A 259 -9.26 -16.96 -1.93
C ASN A 259 -8.04 -16.04 -1.72
N LEU A 260 -8.27 -14.72 -1.62
CA LEU A 260 -7.27 -13.72 -1.36
C LEU A 260 -7.08 -13.48 0.15
N LEU A 261 -5.86 -13.15 0.53
CA LEU A 261 -5.53 -12.68 1.88
C LEU A 261 -6.15 -11.31 2.13
N VAL A 262 -6.44 -11.02 3.38
CA VAL A 262 -7.05 -9.74 3.80
C VAL A 262 -6.03 -8.91 4.53
N THR A 263 -5.90 -7.64 4.14
CA THR A 263 -5.09 -6.65 4.85
C THR A 263 -5.90 -5.39 5.18
N GLY A 264 -5.27 -4.46 5.87
CA GLY A 264 -5.83 -3.16 6.14
C GLY A 264 -4.83 -2.24 6.80
N GLY A 265 -5.02 -0.95 6.58
CA GLY A 265 -4.19 0.08 7.17
C GLY A 265 -4.82 1.47 7.06
N SER A 266 -4.20 2.42 7.74
CA SER A 266 -4.72 3.77 7.81
C SER A 266 -4.37 4.63 6.60
N ASP A 267 -3.38 4.25 5.81
CA ASP A 267 -2.75 5.09 4.78
C ASP A 267 -2.32 6.45 5.36
N CYS A 268 -1.76 6.40 6.58
CA CYS A 268 -1.37 7.59 7.32
C CYS A 268 -0.15 8.25 6.68
N HIS A 269 -0.29 9.51 6.29
CA HIS A 269 0.78 10.36 5.75
C HIS A 269 1.19 11.47 6.74
N GLY A 270 0.92 11.29 8.03
CA GLY A 270 1.12 12.34 9.03
C GLY A 270 0.20 13.53 8.78
N TYR A 271 0.76 14.74 8.79
CA TYR A 271 -0.01 15.98 8.59
C TYR A 271 -0.20 16.37 7.11
N SER A 272 0.38 15.65 6.14
CA SER A 272 0.30 16.03 4.73
C SER A 272 -1.10 15.88 4.12
N LYS A 273 -1.95 15.07 4.73
CA LYS A 273 -3.36 14.89 4.35
C LYS A 273 -4.32 15.35 5.48
N GLY A 274 -3.92 16.32 6.29
CA GLY A 274 -4.69 16.83 7.42
C GLY A 274 -4.33 16.16 8.75
N LYS A 275 -5.32 15.75 9.56
CA LYS A 275 -5.05 15.08 10.85
C LYS A 275 -4.45 13.68 10.63
N PRO A 276 -3.41 13.30 11.38
CA PRO A 276 -2.83 11.95 11.30
C PRO A 276 -3.86 10.85 11.56
N LEU A 277 -3.81 9.81 10.73
CA LEU A 277 -4.81 8.72 10.72
C LEU A 277 -4.30 7.41 11.33
N ILE A 278 -3.06 7.37 11.83
CA ILE A 278 -2.47 6.15 12.41
C ILE A 278 -3.35 5.57 13.51
N GLY A 279 -3.59 4.26 13.46
CA GLY A 279 -4.51 3.57 14.36
C GLY A 279 -6.00 3.88 14.10
N GLY A 280 -6.33 4.66 13.07
CA GLY A 280 -7.70 4.90 12.61
C GLY A 280 -8.35 3.67 11.97
N VAL A 281 -7.52 2.79 11.41
CA VAL A 281 -7.88 1.42 11.04
C VAL A 281 -7.17 0.47 11.99
N LYS A 282 -7.91 -0.44 12.57
CA LYS A 282 -7.40 -1.49 13.45
C LYS A 282 -7.67 -2.85 12.80
N LEU A 283 -6.71 -3.32 12.00
CA LEU A 283 -6.80 -4.64 11.37
C LEU A 283 -6.77 -5.72 12.46
N PRO A 284 -7.80 -6.59 12.58
CA PRO A 284 -7.81 -7.66 13.57
C PRO A 284 -6.65 -8.65 13.38
N GLY A 285 -6.09 -9.14 14.47
CA GLY A 285 -4.92 -10.01 14.52
C GLY A 285 -5.00 -11.24 13.62
N ILE A 286 -6.17 -11.82 13.50
CA ILE A 286 -6.39 -13.00 12.65
C ILE A 286 -5.96 -12.80 11.19
N TYR A 287 -6.08 -11.58 10.65
CA TYR A 287 -5.76 -11.31 9.25
C TYR A 287 -4.25 -11.20 9.02
N TRP A 288 -3.53 -10.40 9.83
CA TRP A 288 -2.07 -10.32 9.65
C TRP A 288 -1.38 -11.63 10.01
N GLN A 289 -1.92 -12.42 10.94
CA GLN A 289 -1.41 -13.75 11.26
C GLN A 289 -1.57 -14.72 10.08
N LYS A 290 -2.69 -14.65 9.35
CA LYS A 290 -2.88 -15.41 8.10
C LYS A 290 -1.91 -14.95 7.01
N LEU A 291 -1.66 -13.65 6.89
CA LEU A 291 -0.68 -13.10 5.95
C LEU A 291 0.73 -13.65 6.25
N LYS A 292 1.13 -13.65 7.53
CA LYS A 292 2.42 -14.22 8.00
C LYS A 292 2.51 -15.72 7.73
N ALA A 293 1.46 -16.47 8.02
CA ALA A 293 1.43 -17.91 7.76
C ALA A 293 1.54 -18.22 6.26
N ALA A 294 0.91 -17.43 5.39
CA ALA A 294 1.01 -17.59 3.94
C ALA A 294 2.44 -17.35 3.44
N HIS A 295 3.13 -16.33 3.96
CA HIS A 295 4.54 -16.07 3.66
C HIS A 295 5.43 -17.25 4.06
N LEU A 296 5.35 -17.73 5.31
CA LEU A 296 6.13 -18.87 5.79
C LEU A 296 5.90 -20.15 4.97
N ASN A 297 4.66 -20.41 4.55
CA ASN A 297 4.33 -21.54 3.70
C ASN A 297 4.93 -21.39 2.27
N ARG A 298 5.09 -20.17 1.78
CA ARG A 298 5.75 -19.89 0.49
C ARG A 298 7.25 -20.15 0.58
N GLU A 299 7.91 -19.65 1.62
CA GLU A 299 9.34 -19.92 1.87
C GLU A 299 9.64 -21.41 2.00
N GLY A 300 8.84 -22.14 2.76
CA GLY A 300 8.98 -23.60 2.91
C GLY A 300 8.86 -24.36 1.59
N ARG A 301 7.99 -23.93 0.68
CA ARG A 301 7.87 -24.53 -0.67
C ARG A 301 9.09 -24.21 -1.54
N CYS A 302 9.57 -22.97 -1.52
CA CYS A 302 10.78 -22.60 -2.28
C CYS A 302 12.01 -23.38 -1.80
N ALA A 303 12.21 -23.53 -0.50
CA ALA A 303 13.31 -24.32 0.06
C ALA A 303 13.22 -25.81 -0.32
N ALA A 304 12.01 -26.39 -0.31
CA ALA A 304 11.80 -27.80 -0.70
C ALA A 304 12.11 -28.05 -2.18
N VAL A 305 11.79 -27.11 -3.06
CA VAL A 305 12.08 -27.22 -4.51
C VAL A 305 13.59 -27.11 -4.78
N MET A 306 14.31 -26.22 -4.10
CA MET A 306 15.75 -26.07 -4.24
C MET A 306 16.52 -27.28 -3.68
N GLY A 307 16.05 -27.86 -2.57
CA GLY A 307 16.66 -29.07 -1.96
C GLY A 307 16.41 -30.37 -2.74
N ALA A 308 15.39 -30.41 -3.61
CA ALA A 308 15.12 -31.56 -4.48
C ALA A 308 15.88 -31.54 -5.80
N SER A 309 16.58 -30.44 -6.13
CA SER A 309 17.35 -30.25 -7.37
C SER A 309 18.86 -30.37 -7.14
N SER A 310 19.32 -30.68 -5.94
CA SER A 310 20.70 -30.95 -5.52
C SER A 310 20.87 -32.45 -5.20
#